data_8b90711db2c4e51417d877abb0d5e310
#
_entry.id   8b90711db2c4e51417d877abb0d5e310
#
_cell.length_a   1.000
_cell.length_b   1.000
_cell.length_c   1.000
_cell.angle_alpha   90.00
_cell.angle_beta   90.00
_cell.angle_gamma   90.00
#
_symmetry.space_group_name_H-M   'P 1'
#
loop_
_entity.id
_entity.type
_entity.pdbx_description
1 polymer ?
#
loop_
_entity_poly.entity_id
_entity_poly.type
_entity_poly.pdbx_seq_one_letter_code
_entity_poly.pdbx_strand_id
1 'polypeptide(L)'
;MEGRGWVATIKYDGTSCTVWKDEAGLHACSRNWELKEDESVYWRAARELSERVELLPGVAYQMEVFGAGIQKNPMGADSIQWRVFTLYDFANHVRLPLDYDQPWTVDVVARGSGLLTKDQMREIAESTKYANGSPAEGVVIRDESTSGGVFSFKAISLKYKD
;
A
#
# COMPACT_ATOMS: atom_id res chain seq x y z
N MET A 1 -17.98 10.36 6.40
CA MET A 1 -16.80 11.19 6.07
C MET A 1 -17.02 12.69 6.20
N GLU A 2 -18.24 13.13 6.41
CA GLU A 2 -18.47 14.55 6.59
C GLU A 2 -17.63 15.11 7.74
N GLY A 3 -16.91 16.23 7.50
CA GLY A 3 -16.02 16.85 8.48
C GLY A 3 -14.70 16.13 8.71
N ARG A 4 -14.43 15.02 8.01
CA ARG A 4 -13.18 14.27 8.10
C ARG A 4 -12.33 14.46 6.87
N GLY A 5 -11.00 14.34 7.07
CA GLY A 5 -10.07 14.28 5.96
C GLY A 5 -10.06 12.92 5.28
N TRP A 6 -9.73 12.91 4.00
CA TRP A 6 -9.50 11.70 3.25
C TRP A 6 -8.18 11.79 2.48
N VAL A 7 -7.61 10.64 2.18
CA VAL A 7 -6.40 10.52 1.38
C VAL A 7 -6.63 9.48 0.29
N ALA A 8 -6.23 9.81 -0.93
CA ALA A 8 -6.23 8.89 -2.06
C ALA A 8 -4.78 8.56 -2.40
N THR A 9 -4.46 7.28 -2.41
CA THR A 9 -3.13 6.79 -2.74
C THR A 9 -3.16 5.96 -4.01
N ILE A 10 -2.04 5.94 -4.73
CA ILE A 10 -1.94 5.19 -5.97
C ILE A 10 -2.02 3.69 -5.67
N LYS A 11 -2.75 2.96 -6.52
CA LYS A 11 -2.85 1.51 -6.42
C LYS A 11 -1.85 0.88 -7.37
N TYR A 12 -0.77 0.32 -6.81
CA TYR A 12 0.22 -0.40 -7.58
C TYR A 12 -0.27 -1.79 -7.95
N ASP A 13 0.06 -2.25 -9.14
CA ASP A 13 -0.25 -3.60 -9.59
C ASP A 13 0.93 -4.52 -9.31
N GLY A 14 0.80 -5.31 -8.29
CA GLY A 14 1.86 -6.21 -7.84
C GLY A 14 1.32 -7.35 -7.02
N THR A 15 2.04 -7.72 -5.99
CA THR A 15 1.65 -8.77 -5.05
C THR A 15 1.71 -8.27 -3.62
N SER A 16 0.79 -8.75 -2.80
CA SER A 16 0.68 -8.34 -1.40
C SER A 16 1.71 -9.06 -0.53
N CYS A 17 2.35 -8.32 0.36
CA CYS A 17 3.32 -8.85 1.31
C CYS A 17 3.08 -8.25 2.69
N THR A 18 3.08 -9.07 3.72
CA THR A 18 2.92 -8.61 5.10
C THR A 18 4.18 -8.99 5.88
N VAL A 19 4.71 -8.03 6.62
CA VAL A 19 5.98 -8.16 7.35
C VAL A 19 5.77 -7.75 8.79
N TRP A 20 6.31 -8.54 9.72
CA TRP A 20 6.38 -8.15 11.13
C TRP A 20 7.63 -8.72 11.76
N LYS A 21 7.96 -8.23 12.94
CA LYS A 21 9.10 -8.70 13.70
C LYS A 21 8.68 -9.02 15.13
N ASP A 22 9.15 -10.13 15.64
CA ASP A 22 8.95 -10.56 17.02
C ASP A 22 10.26 -11.10 17.61
N GLU A 23 10.18 -11.78 18.75
CA GLU A 23 11.34 -12.33 19.44
C GLU A 23 12.09 -13.37 18.60
N ALA A 24 11.37 -14.07 17.73
CA ALA A 24 11.98 -15.08 16.84
C ALA A 24 12.65 -14.44 15.62
N GLY A 25 12.41 -13.16 15.36
CA GLY A 25 13.01 -12.41 14.26
C GLY A 25 11.99 -11.87 13.28
N LEU A 26 12.44 -11.70 12.05
CA LEU A 26 11.64 -11.15 10.96
C LEU A 26 10.76 -12.23 10.34
N HIS A 27 9.52 -11.84 10.00
CA HIS A 27 8.54 -12.71 9.34
C HIS A 27 8.05 -12.04 8.08
N ALA A 28 7.83 -12.84 7.04
CA ALA A 28 7.26 -12.36 5.78
C ALA A 28 6.16 -13.30 5.31
N CYS A 29 5.04 -12.72 4.89
CA CYS A 29 3.90 -13.47 4.35
C CYS A 29 3.59 -13.03 2.94
N SER A 30 3.21 -13.97 2.10
CA SER A 30 2.44 -13.68 0.90
C SER A 30 0.99 -13.39 1.32
N ARG A 31 0.10 -13.24 0.35
CA ARG A 31 -1.31 -12.93 0.63
C ARG A 31 -1.96 -13.94 1.59
N ASN A 32 -1.60 -15.22 1.50
CA ASN A 32 -2.27 -16.29 2.24
C ASN A 32 -1.36 -17.10 3.17
N TRP A 33 -0.05 -16.97 3.07
CA TRP A 33 0.88 -17.87 3.74
C TRP A 33 2.07 -17.13 4.35
N GLU A 34 2.44 -17.54 5.55
CA GLU A 34 3.75 -17.20 6.09
C GLU A 34 4.81 -18.02 5.35
N LEU A 35 5.91 -17.38 4.96
CA LEU A 35 6.94 -17.99 4.13
C LEU A 35 8.21 -18.22 4.94
N LYS A 36 8.85 -19.36 4.71
CA LYS A 36 10.20 -19.58 5.21
C LYS A 36 11.15 -18.63 4.49
N GLU A 37 12.18 -18.21 5.19
CA GLU A 37 13.18 -17.31 4.62
C GLU A 37 13.81 -17.92 3.36
N ASP A 38 13.78 -17.13 2.27
CA ASP A 38 14.29 -17.55 0.97
C ASP A 38 14.72 -16.30 0.17
N GLU A 39 14.94 -16.49 -1.13
CA GLU A 39 15.30 -15.40 -2.05
C GLU A 39 14.11 -14.83 -2.81
N SER A 40 12.89 -15.11 -2.34
CA SER A 40 11.68 -14.57 -2.98
C SER A 40 11.60 -13.06 -2.86
N VAL A 41 10.74 -12.46 -3.71
CA VAL A 41 10.48 -11.01 -3.67
C VAL A 41 9.92 -10.58 -2.33
N TYR A 42 9.16 -11.44 -1.66
CA TYR A 42 8.58 -11.18 -0.33
C TYR A 42 9.67 -10.97 0.72
N TRP A 43 10.62 -11.89 0.78
CA TRP A 43 11.73 -11.80 1.72
C TRP A 43 12.71 -10.70 1.38
N ARG A 44 12.92 -10.42 0.11
CA ARG A 44 13.73 -9.26 -0.32
C ARG A 44 13.10 -7.97 0.20
N ALA A 45 11.79 -7.80 -0.02
CA ALA A 45 11.07 -6.62 0.46
C ALA A 45 11.09 -6.53 2.00
N ALA A 46 10.90 -7.67 2.68
CA ALA A 46 10.92 -7.71 4.14
C ALA A 46 12.29 -7.27 4.69
N ARG A 47 13.37 -7.78 4.14
CA ARG A 47 14.73 -7.41 4.56
C ARG A 47 15.01 -5.93 4.31
N GLU A 48 14.64 -5.42 3.14
CA GLU A 48 14.82 -4.00 2.83
C GLU A 48 14.02 -3.09 3.76
N LEU A 49 12.78 -3.47 4.06
CA LEU A 49 11.95 -2.72 5.01
C LEU A 49 12.62 -2.68 6.39
N SER A 50 13.08 -3.82 6.88
CA SER A 50 13.69 -3.90 8.21
C SER A 50 14.99 -3.10 8.32
N GLU A 51 15.68 -2.89 7.20
CA GLU A 51 16.88 -2.06 7.15
C GLU A 51 16.56 -0.57 7.16
N ARG A 52 15.41 -0.18 6.61
CA ARG A 52 15.03 1.23 6.49
C ARG A 52 14.17 1.73 7.63
N VAL A 53 13.42 0.84 8.27
CA VAL A 53 12.42 1.19 9.27
C VAL A 53 12.61 0.32 10.49
N GLU A 54 12.59 0.95 11.66
CA GLU A 54 12.54 0.21 12.91
C GLU A 54 11.12 -0.32 13.10
N LEU A 55 10.96 -1.63 12.95
CA LEU A 55 9.65 -2.26 13.00
C LEU A 55 9.11 -2.28 14.42
N LEU A 56 7.90 -1.76 14.60
CA LEU A 56 7.25 -1.73 15.90
C LEU A 56 6.78 -3.12 16.32
N PRO A 57 6.98 -3.53 17.59
CA PRO A 57 6.49 -4.83 18.06
C PRO A 57 4.95 -4.88 17.99
N GLY A 58 4.42 -6.02 17.58
CA GLY A 58 2.98 -6.24 17.48
C GLY A 58 2.31 -5.56 16.29
N VAL A 59 3.10 -5.01 15.37
CA VAL A 59 2.58 -4.30 14.20
C VAL A 59 2.96 -5.02 12.91
N ALA A 60 1.97 -5.31 12.08
CA ALA A 60 2.16 -5.85 10.75
C ALA A 60 2.23 -4.71 9.73
N TYR A 61 3.24 -4.76 8.88
CA TYR A 61 3.46 -3.79 7.79
C TYR A 61 2.98 -4.44 6.51
N GLN A 62 1.86 -3.96 5.98
CA GLN A 62 1.28 -4.48 4.75
C GLN A 62 1.76 -3.64 3.57
N MET A 63 2.30 -4.30 2.56
CA MET A 63 2.89 -3.62 1.42
C MET A 63 2.48 -4.27 0.10
N GLU A 64 2.59 -3.50 -0.96
CA GLU A 64 2.53 -4.02 -2.32
C GLU A 64 3.95 -4.12 -2.85
N VAL A 65 4.32 -5.29 -3.38
CA VAL A 65 5.59 -5.53 -4.05
C VAL A 65 5.33 -5.58 -5.54
N PHE A 66 6.06 -4.80 -6.30
CA PHE A 66 5.83 -4.63 -7.73
C PHE A 66 7.14 -4.44 -8.49
N GLY A 67 7.05 -4.45 -9.81
CA GLY A 67 8.20 -4.18 -10.66
C GLY A 67 8.54 -5.34 -11.57
N ALA A 68 9.80 -5.42 -11.97
CA ALA A 68 10.28 -6.37 -12.97
C ALA A 68 10.00 -7.81 -12.55
N GLY A 69 9.28 -8.55 -13.40
CA GLY A 69 8.95 -9.95 -13.17
C GLY A 69 7.70 -10.19 -12.30
N ILE A 70 7.03 -9.12 -11.85
CA ILE A 70 5.81 -9.23 -11.05
C ILE A 70 4.63 -8.74 -11.87
N GLN A 71 3.61 -9.59 -12.05
CA GLN A 71 2.45 -9.29 -12.88
C GLN A 71 2.91 -8.79 -14.25
N LYS A 72 2.20 -7.84 -14.84
CA LYS A 72 2.55 -7.24 -16.13
C LYS A 72 3.49 -6.05 -16.03
N ASN A 73 3.85 -5.67 -14.79
CA ASN A 73 4.71 -4.53 -14.50
C ASN A 73 4.31 -3.26 -15.29
N PRO A 74 3.06 -2.80 -15.14
CA PRO A 74 2.59 -1.63 -15.91
C PRO A 74 3.33 -0.35 -15.52
N MET A 75 3.97 -0.31 -14.34
CA MET A 75 4.78 0.81 -13.88
C MET A 75 6.08 0.94 -14.68
N GLY A 76 6.49 -0.10 -15.41
CA GLY A 76 7.75 -0.10 -16.14
C GLY A 76 8.99 -0.05 -15.25
N ALA A 77 8.90 -0.56 -14.03
CA ALA A 77 10.03 -0.55 -13.11
C ALA A 77 11.10 -1.55 -13.52
N ASP A 78 12.37 -1.14 -13.49
CA ASP A 78 13.50 -1.97 -13.88
C ASP A 78 13.89 -2.99 -12.82
N SER A 79 13.45 -2.78 -11.58
CA SER A 79 13.78 -3.62 -10.44
C SER A 79 12.55 -3.86 -9.57
N ILE A 80 12.69 -4.76 -8.60
CA ILE A 80 11.67 -5.01 -7.61
C ILE A 80 11.58 -3.79 -6.69
N GLN A 81 10.36 -3.30 -6.48
CA GLN A 81 10.05 -2.19 -5.58
C GLN A 81 8.90 -2.58 -4.67
N TRP A 82 8.73 -1.81 -3.60
CA TRP A 82 7.65 -2.04 -2.65
C TRP A 82 7.25 -0.74 -1.99
N ARG A 83 5.98 -0.67 -1.53
CA ARG A 83 5.45 0.45 -0.76
C ARG A 83 4.50 -0.07 0.29
N VAL A 84 4.64 0.44 1.51
CA VAL A 84 3.74 0.12 2.63
C VAL A 84 2.45 0.93 2.48
N PHE A 85 1.32 0.27 2.60
CA PHE A 85 0.01 0.93 2.51
C PHE A 85 -0.83 0.82 3.78
N THR A 86 -0.48 -0.07 4.71
CA THR A 86 -1.21 -0.23 5.96
C THR A 86 -0.27 -0.68 7.07
N LEU A 87 -0.46 -0.09 8.26
CA LEU A 87 0.10 -0.58 9.52
C LEU A 87 -1.06 -1.15 10.32
N TYR A 88 -0.93 -2.40 10.76
CA TYR A 88 -1.95 -3.07 11.53
C TYR A 88 -1.40 -3.58 12.84
N ASP A 89 -1.98 -3.09 13.94
CA ASP A 89 -1.66 -3.57 15.29
C ASP A 89 -2.45 -4.85 15.53
N PHE A 90 -1.79 -6.00 15.38
CA PHE A 90 -2.49 -7.28 15.49
C PHE A 90 -2.71 -7.71 16.95
N ALA A 91 -2.05 -7.07 17.91
CA ALA A 91 -2.32 -7.31 19.32
C ALA A 91 -3.65 -6.68 19.75
N ASN A 92 -3.97 -5.50 19.25
CA ASN A 92 -5.17 -4.75 19.60
C ASN A 92 -6.24 -4.78 18.49
N HIS A 93 -5.97 -5.45 17.37
CA HIS A 93 -6.88 -5.58 16.24
C HIS A 93 -7.34 -4.22 15.69
N VAL A 94 -6.38 -3.29 15.53
CA VAL A 94 -6.69 -1.95 15.03
C VAL A 94 -5.67 -1.51 13.98
N ARG A 95 -6.17 -0.83 12.93
CA ARG A 95 -5.32 -0.20 11.93
C ARG A 95 -4.73 1.07 12.53
N LEU A 96 -3.41 1.24 12.38
CA LEU A 96 -2.71 2.44 12.87
C LEU A 96 -2.65 3.51 11.79
N PRO A 97 -2.55 4.80 12.19
CA PRO A 97 -2.29 5.87 11.23
C PRO A 97 -0.96 5.65 10.50
N LEU A 98 -0.94 5.95 9.20
CA LEU A 98 0.26 5.85 8.38
C LEU A 98 0.72 7.24 7.99
N ASP A 99 2.02 7.51 8.19
CA ASP A 99 2.66 8.74 7.71
C ASP A 99 3.01 8.56 6.23
N TYR A 100 2.23 9.17 5.36
CA TYR A 100 2.40 9.06 3.91
C TYR A 100 3.55 9.89 3.35
N ASP A 101 4.23 10.66 4.18
CA ASP A 101 5.37 11.47 3.74
C ASP A 101 6.70 10.70 3.77
N GLN A 102 6.67 9.43 4.15
CA GLN A 102 7.85 8.58 4.18
C GLN A 102 8.16 8.02 2.79
N PRO A 103 9.45 7.84 2.44
CA PRO A 103 9.82 7.31 1.12
C PRO A 103 9.44 5.83 0.91
N TRP A 104 9.08 5.13 2.00
CA TRP A 104 8.71 3.71 1.95
C TRP A 104 7.19 3.49 1.96
N THR A 105 6.39 4.55 1.97
CA THR A 105 4.92 4.45 1.92
C THR A 105 4.38 4.69 0.52
N VAL A 106 3.14 4.27 0.28
CA VAL A 106 2.47 4.50 -1.00
C VAL A 106 2.32 5.99 -1.30
N ASP A 107 2.35 6.34 -2.57
CA ASP A 107 2.29 7.72 -3.00
C ASP A 107 0.88 8.28 -2.89
N VAL A 108 0.76 9.46 -2.32
CA VAL A 108 -0.50 10.21 -2.25
C VAL A 108 -0.72 10.93 -3.56
N VAL A 109 -1.91 10.78 -4.13
CA VAL A 109 -2.29 11.46 -5.37
C VAL A 109 -3.29 12.58 -5.13
N ALA A 110 -4.05 12.53 -4.04
CA ALA A 110 -5.00 13.59 -3.70
C ALA A 110 -5.36 13.52 -2.22
N ARG A 111 -5.70 14.67 -1.66
CA ARG A 111 -6.23 14.79 -0.29
C ARG A 111 -7.35 15.81 -0.29
N GLY A 112 -8.27 15.65 0.64
CA GLY A 112 -9.36 16.59 0.83
C GLY A 112 -10.13 16.34 2.09
N SER A 113 -11.27 17.04 2.23
CA SER A 113 -12.18 16.85 3.35
C SER A 113 -13.62 16.79 2.85
N GLY A 114 -14.49 16.21 3.68
CA GLY A 114 -15.89 16.06 3.36
C GLY A 114 -16.19 14.83 2.53
N LEU A 115 -17.38 14.78 1.96
CA LEU A 115 -17.86 13.62 1.21
C LEU A 115 -17.31 13.64 -0.22
N LEU A 116 -16.90 12.47 -0.69
CA LEU A 116 -16.59 12.24 -2.10
C LEU A 116 -17.76 11.55 -2.79
N THR A 117 -18.16 12.08 -3.94
CA THR A 117 -19.15 11.41 -4.79
C THR A 117 -18.48 10.29 -5.58
N LYS A 118 -19.30 9.37 -6.11
CA LYS A 118 -18.78 8.31 -6.99
C LYS A 118 -18.07 8.89 -8.21
N ASP A 119 -18.60 9.97 -8.78
CA ASP A 119 -18.00 10.61 -9.95
C ASP A 119 -16.65 11.24 -9.62
N GLN A 120 -16.52 11.86 -8.43
CA GLN A 120 -15.25 12.42 -7.98
C GLN A 120 -14.20 11.31 -7.76
N MET A 121 -14.59 10.20 -7.15
CA MET A 121 -13.70 9.06 -6.95
C MET A 121 -13.24 8.47 -8.28
N ARG A 122 -14.14 8.35 -9.25
CA ARG A 122 -13.83 7.87 -10.60
C ARG A 122 -12.86 8.80 -11.29
N GLU A 123 -13.09 10.11 -11.21
CA GLU A 123 -12.22 11.11 -11.83
C GLU A 123 -10.80 11.02 -11.26
N ILE A 124 -10.64 10.89 -9.95
CA ILE A 124 -9.34 10.72 -9.32
C ILE A 124 -8.67 9.44 -9.86
N ALA A 125 -9.39 8.32 -9.91
CA ALA A 125 -8.84 7.06 -10.39
C ALA A 125 -8.40 7.13 -11.84
N GLU A 126 -9.22 7.72 -12.71
CA GLU A 126 -8.95 7.80 -14.15
C GLU A 126 -7.84 8.81 -14.50
N SER A 127 -7.62 9.82 -13.67
CA SER A 127 -6.56 10.79 -13.89
C SER A 127 -5.21 10.36 -13.32
N THR A 128 -5.18 9.32 -12.51
CA THR A 128 -3.96 8.85 -11.87
C THR A 128 -3.11 8.02 -12.83
N LYS A 129 -1.81 8.33 -12.86
CA LYS A 129 -0.85 7.64 -13.72
C LYS A 129 0.36 7.21 -12.91
N TYR A 130 1.00 6.12 -13.34
CA TYR A 130 2.31 5.74 -12.82
C TYR A 130 3.38 6.73 -13.32
N ALA A 131 4.56 6.65 -12.71
CA ALA A 131 5.68 7.54 -13.05
C ALA A 131 6.06 7.49 -14.53
N ASN A 132 5.84 6.37 -15.21
CA ASN A 132 6.12 6.21 -16.64
C ASN A 132 5.01 6.76 -17.55
N GLY A 133 3.96 7.37 -16.99
CA GLY A 133 2.84 7.91 -17.74
C GLY A 133 1.73 6.93 -18.07
N SER A 134 1.88 5.63 -17.76
CA SER A 134 0.83 4.64 -17.96
C SER A 134 -0.32 4.87 -17.00
N PRO A 135 -1.58 4.60 -17.41
CA PRO A 135 -2.70 4.69 -16.49
C PRO A 135 -2.51 3.76 -15.30
N ALA A 136 -2.72 4.28 -14.08
CA ALA A 136 -2.69 3.45 -12.88
C ALA A 136 -3.94 2.56 -12.82
N GLU A 137 -3.82 1.44 -12.10
CA GLU A 137 -4.95 0.54 -11.87
C GLU A 137 -6.11 1.28 -11.20
N GLY A 138 -5.80 2.24 -10.36
CA GLY A 138 -6.76 3.07 -9.66
C GLY A 138 -6.14 3.69 -8.43
N VAL A 139 -6.98 4.00 -7.46
CA VAL A 139 -6.57 4.57 -6.19
C VAL A 139 -7.26 3.84 -5.04
N VAL A 140 -6.65 3.94 -3.85
CA VAL A 140 -7.27 3.53 -2.60
C VAL A 140 -7.57 4.79 -1.81
N ILE A 141 -8.82 4.98 -1.41
CA ILE A 141 -9.28 6.16 -0.69
C ILE A 141 -9.60 5.75 0.74
N ARG A 142 -9.00 6.46 1.70
CA ARG A 142 -9.18 6.19 3.13
C ARG A 142 -9.46 7.47 3.87
N ASP A 143 -10.15 7.36 5.01
CA ASP A 143 -10.22 8.49 5.93
C ASP A 143 -8.88 8.63 6.67
N GLU A 144 -8.56 9.85 7.10
CA GLU A 144 -7.33 10.15 7.85
C GLU A 144 -7.59 10.20 9.36
N SER A 145 -8.56 9.42 9.86
CA SER A 145 -8.82 9.40 11.29
C SER A 145 -7.62 8.88 12.08
N THR A 146 -7.53 9.28 13.34
CA THR A 146 -6.43 8.89 14.22
C THR A 146 -6.39 7.39 14.49
N SER A 147 -7.47 6.67 14.24
CA SER A 147 -7.54 5.22 14.39
C SER A 147 -7.16 4.46 13.12
N GLY A 148 -6.50 5.11 12.17
CA GLY A 148 -6.03 4.45 10.95
C GLY A 148 -7.09 4.19 9.91
N GLY A 149 -8.24 4.81 10.03
CA GLY A 149 -9.31 4.70 9.05
C GLY A 149 -10.37 3.69 9.43
N VAL A 150 -11.60 4.15 9.46
CA VAL A 150 -12.77 3.30 9.69
C VAL A 150 -13.17 2.58 8.41
N PHE A 151 -12.86 3.17 7.25
CA PHE A 151 -13.17 2.58 5.96
C PHE A 151 -12.15 2.95 4.91
N SER A 152 -12.10 2.11 3.88
CA SER A 152 -11.30 2.36 2.69
C SER A 152 -12.08 1.88 1.47
N PHE A 153 -11.87 2.56 0.33
CA PHE A 153 -12.45 2.19 -0.94
C PHE A 153 -11.37 2.01 -1.98
N LYS A 154 -11.61 1.08 -2.90
CA LYS A 154 -10.80 0.97 -4.11
C LYS A 154 -11.60 1.58 -5.25
N ALA A 155 -11.04 2.55 -5.95
CA ALA A 155 -11.62 3.11 -7.15
C ALA A 155 -10.74 2.69 -8.32
N ILE A 156 -11.26 1.81 -9.17
CA ILE A 156 -10.51 1.25 -10.29
C ILE A 156 -10.75 2.11 -11.54
N SER A 157 -9.66 2.42 -12.25
CA SER A 157 -9.73 3.19 -13.48
C SER A 157 -10.27 2.33 -14.62
N LEU A 158 -11.23 2.86 -15.36
CA LEU A 158 -11.73 2.21 -16.59
C LEU A 158 -10.70 2.29 -17.73
N LYS A 159 -9.69 3.13 -17.58
CA LYS A 159 -8.61 3.26 -18.55
C LYS A 159 -7.51 2.23 -18.38
N TYR A 160 -7.47 1.57 -17.23
CA TYR A 160 -6.49 0.54 -16.94
C TYR A 160 -6.81 -0.71 -17.72
N LYS A 161 -5.78 -1.31 -18.36
CA LYS A 161 -5.90 -2.57 -19.10
C LYS A 161 -4.91 -3.57 -18.55
N ASP A 162 -5.41 -4.69 -18.16
CA ASP A 162 -4.60 -5.83 -17.71
C ASP A 162 -3.78 -6.42 -18.86
#